data_cdf3405e702e4a8613c89113ade2058c
#
_entry.id   cdf3405e702e4a8613c89113ade2058c
#
_cell.length_a   1.000
_cell.length_b   1.000
_cell.length_c   1.000
_cell.angle_alpha   90.00
_cell.angle_beta   90.00
_cell.angle_gamma   90.00
#
_symmetry.space_group_name_H-M   'P 1'
#
loop_
_entity.id
_entity.type
_entity.pdbx_description
1 polymer ?
#
loop_
_entity_poly.entity_id
_entity_poly.type
_entity_poly.pdbx_seq_one_letter_code
_entity_poly.pdbx_strand_id
1 'polypeptide(L)'
;MRSFPYCFLAFMAMCIAVAAAPLDEQKPSTPVDKWTGKTIVLIGAHADDDALSHGTLAMLQSHGNQVYVITLTTGNVGTQDPHLSRTQLAEIRRKEELAALAELRISADHYINLGYDDGLLEFEDRKAVVENLVRWMRKLRPDVLFAWDPGKNYQRWHKSDHRAAAYLSADAARAAMWRLLFEGQITQEGLQEYTIPEYLFYNDYDYNDENLWVDISGFVDQKVSAGAKYVSQFGPGWKNYKPELSAVELQQMKDLVRSRIRTKDGKPIEGFRYYRGLPDAIGK
;
A
#
# COMPACT_ATOMS: atom_id res chain seq x y z
N MET A 1 62.51 24.89 28.36
CA MET A 1 61.74 24.38 27.22
C MET A 1 61.47 22.88 27.47
N ARG A 2 60.29 22.54 27.87
CA ARG A 2 59.86 21.13 28.09
C ARG A 2 58.80 20.78 27.04
N SER A 3 59.13 19.91 26.12
CA SER A 3 58.25 19.38 25.08
C SER A 3 57.34 18.30 25.67
N PHE A 4 56.01 18.49 25.54
CA PHE A 4 55.01 17.39 25.81
C PHE A 4 54.76 16.65 24.50
N PRO A 5 54.73 15.33 24.52
CA PRO A 5 54.28 14.53 23.38
C PRO A 5 52.76 14.39 23.40
N TYR A 6 52.12 14.82 22.32
CA TYR A 6 50.71 14.54 22.05
C TYR A 6 50.57 13.06 21.62
N CYS A 7 49.94 12.29 22.48
CA CYS A 7 49.52 10.93 22.16
C CYS A 7 48.16 10.99 21.41
N PHE A 8 48.20 10.83 20.10
CA PHE A 8 46.97 10.66 19.28
C PHE A 8 46.47 9.23 19.43
N LEU A 9 45.45 9.03 20.26
CA LEU A 9 44.65 7.77 20.23
C LEU A 9 43.72 7.86 19.02
N ALA A 10 44.05 7.12 17.96
CA ALA A 10 43.15 6.88 16.84
C ALA A 10 42.08 5.88 17.28
N PHE A 11 40.87 6.36 17.52
CA PHE A 11 39.69 5.49 17.65
C PHE A 11 39.29 4.99 16.25
N MET A 12 39.72 3.80 15.92
CA MET A 12 39.30 3.08 14.73
C MET A 12 37.87 2.54 14.99
N ALA A 13 36.85 3.31 14.61
CA ALA A 13 35.48 2.82 14.61
C ALA A 13 35.35 1.75 13.53
N MET A 14 35.31 0.49 13.96
CA MET A 14 35.05 -0.65 13.10
C MET A 14 33.57 -0.62 12.73
N CYS A 15 33.22 0.03 11.61
CA CYS A 15 31.90 -0.13 11.00
C CYS A 15 31.77 -1.58 10.54
N ILE A 16 31.10 -2.40 11.33
CA ILE A 16 30.62 -3.71 10.86
C ILE A 16 29.52 -3.39 9.85
N ALA A 17 29.87 -3.42 8.56
CA ALA A 17 28.88 -3.46 7.50
C ALA A 17 28.15 -4.80 7.61
N VAL A 18 26.99 -4.82 8.24
CA VAL A 18 26.06 -5.95 8.13
C VAL A 18 25.62 -5.95 6.67
N ALA A 19 26.18 -6.87 5.89
CA ALA A 19 25.71 -7.09 4.53
C ALA A 19 24.21 -7.44 4.62
N ALA A 20 23.35 -6.62 4.03
CA ALA A 20 21.94 -6.95 3.91
C ALA A 20 21.82 -8.26 3.12
N ALA A 21 20.97 -9.17 3.60
CA ALA A 21 20.68 -10.39 2.84
C ALA A 21 20.19 -10.02 1.42
N PRO A 22 20.46 -10.85 0.40
CA PRO A 22 19.88 -10.65 -0.92
C PRO A 22 18.37 -10.46 -0.82
N LEU A 23 17.79 -9.54 -1.61
CA LEU A 23 16.36 -9.19 -1.53
C LEU A 23 15.44 -10.41 -1.69
N ASP A 24 15.83 -11.39 -2.49
CA ASP A 24 15.06 -12.62 -2.73
C ASP A 24 14.98 -13.56 -1.51
N GLU A 25 15.86 -13.38 -0.52
CA GLU A 25 15.92 -14.19 0.71
C GLU A 25 15.33 -13.46 1.93
N GLN A 26 14.94 -12.19 1.77
CA GLN A 26 14.36 -11.44 2.90
C GLN A 26 13.01 -12.02 3.29
N LYS A 27 12.84 -12.23 4.59
CA LYS A 27 11.57 -12.65 5.20
C LYS A 27 11.34 -11.85 6.48
N PRO A 28 10.08 -11.60 6.86
CA PRO A 28 9.79 -10.98 8.14
C PRO A 28 10.33 -11.85 9.28
N SER A 29 10.91 -11.21 10.29
CA SER A 29 11.46 -11.92 11.49
C SER A 29 10.37 -12.65 12.28
N THR A 30 9.15 -12.12 12.24
CA THR A 30 7.93 -12.73 12.77
C THR A 30 6.99 -12.97 11.60
N PRO A 31 6.41 -14.17 11.44
CA PRO A 31 5.44 -14.44 10.38
C PRO A 31 4.29 -13.43 10.40
N VAL A 32 3.78 -13.05 9.21
CA VAL A 32 2.76 -11.99 9.06
C VAL A 32 1.48 -12.32 9.84
N ASP A 33 1.10 -13.58 9.89
CA ASP A 33 -0.05 -14.08 10.66
C ASP A 33 0.12 -13.96 12.19
N LYS A 34 1.30 -13.56 12.66
CA LYS A 34 1.61 -13.32 14.09
C LYS A 34 1.82 -11.84 14.41
N TRP A 35 1.64 -10.94 13.45
CA TRP A 35 1.78 -9.51 13.71
C TRP A 35 0.62 -8.99 14.54
N THR A 36 0.94 -8.25 15.60
CA THR A 36 -0.02 -7.60 16.51
C THR A 36 0.48 -6.23 16.91
N GLY A 37 -0.44 -5.30 17.18
CA GLY A 37 -0.11 -3.96 17.68
C GLY A 37 0.67 -3.06 16.71
N LYS A 38 0.76 -3.44 15.44
CA LYS A 38 1.43 -2.66 14.40
C LYS A 38 0.49 -1.65 13.77
N THR A 39 1.06 -0.54 13.30
CA THR A 39 0.41 0.38 12.36
C THR A 39 0.74 -0.04 10.93
N ILE A 40 -0.28 -0.38 10.17
CA ILE A 40 -0.20 -0.82 8.78
C ILE A 40 -0.80 0.27 7.90
N VAL A 41 -0.08 0.73 6.90
CA VAL A 41 -0.61 1.68 5.91
C VAL A 41 -0.54 1.04 4.54
N LEU A 42 -1.67 0.98 3.85
CA LEU A 42 -1.71 0.62 2.43
C LEU A 42 -1.91 1.89 1.60
N ILE A 43 -1.10 2.06 0.55
CA ILE A 43 -1.24 3.14 -0.43
C ILE A 43 -1.60 2.53 -1.78
N GLY A 44 -2.77 2.91 -2.31
CA GLY A 44 -3.26 2.57 -3.63
C GLY A 44 -3.42 3.80 -4.52
N ALA A 45 -3.46 3.59 -5.84
CA ALA A 45 -3.82 4.64 -6.79
C ALA A 45 -5.33 4.93 -6.74
N HIS A 46 -6.15 3.87 -6.68
CA HIS A 46 -7.61 3.92 -6.75
C HIS A 46 -8.26 3.17 -5.58
N ALA A 47 -9.51 3.48 -5.32
CA ALA A 47 -10.40 2.61 -4.56
C ALA A 47 -10.51 1.27 -5.30
N ASP A 48 -10.30 0.15 -4.65
CA ASP A 48 -10.18 -1.24 -5.14
C ASP A 48 -8.75 -1.81 -5.30
N ASP A 49 -7.70 -1.01 -5.28
CA ASP A 49 -6.31 -1.50 -5.34
C ASP A 49 -5.98 -2.40 -4.12
N ASP A 50 -6.53 -2.07 -2.96
CA ASP A 50 -6.40 -2.83 -1.72
C ASP A 50 -7.05 -4.22 -1.79
N ALA A 51 -7.94 -4.46 -2.77
CA ALA A 51 -8.57 -5.78 -3.00
C ALA A 51 -7.53 -6.89 -3.25
N LEU A 52 -6.34 -6.53 -3.75
CA LEU A 52 -5.21 -7.45 -3.89
C LEU A 52 -4.74 -7.99 -2.52
N SER A 53 -4.99 -7.25 -1.44
CA SER A 53 -4.52 -7.53 -0.08
C SER A 53 -5.64 -7.73 0.95
N HIS A 54 -6.92 -7.77 0.55
CA HIS A 54 -8.07 -7.80 1.46
C HIS A 54 -8.02 -8.94 2.49
N GLY A 55 -7.58 -10.14 2.10
CA GLY A 55 -7.46 -11.27 3.02
C GLY A 55 -6.40 -11.03 4.08
N THR A 56 -5.26 -10.51 3.68
CA THR A 56 -4.16 -10.13 4.59
C THR A 56 -4.56 -8.97 5.50
N LEU A 57 -5.20 -7.92 4.95
CA LEU A 57 -5.67 -6.78 5.75
C LEU A 57 -6.71 -7.18 6.77
N ALA A 58 -7.69 -8.03 6.40
CA ALA A 58 -8.70 -8.57 7.33
C ALA A 58 -8.04 -9.36 8.47
N MET A 59 -7.05 -10.20 8.15
CA MET A 59 -6.27 -10.95 9.12
C MET A 59 -5.54 -10.01 10.08
N LEU A 60 -4.79 -9.05 9.55
CA LEU A 60 -4.01 -8.10 10.34
C LEU A 60 -4.91 -7.25 11.24
N GLN A 61 -6.04 -6.75 10.72
CA GLN A 61 -7.02 -6.02 11.51
C GLN A 61 -7.60 -6.88 12.64
N SER A 62 -7.91 -8.15 12.36
CA SER A 62 -8.46 -9.07 13.37
C SER A 62 -7.46 -9.43 14.47
N HIS A 63 -6.16 -9.31 14.20
CA HIS A 63 -5.08 -9.55 15.16
C HIS A 63 -4.69 -8.29 15.97
N GLY A 64 -5.51 -7.22 15.93
CA GLY A 64 -5.32 -6.03 16.74
C GLY A 64 -4.27 -5.06 16.19
N ASN A 65 -3.95 -5.14 14.90
CA ASN A 65 -3.19 -4.10 14.21
C ASN A 65 -4.11 -2.95 13.81
N GLN A 66 -3.56 -1.75 13.63
CA GLN A 66 -4.26 -0.59 13.09
C GLN A 66 -3.99 -0.51 11.59
N VAL A 67 -5.01 -0.76 10.77
CA VAL A 67 -4.90 -0.72 9.31
C VAL A 67 -5.48 0.59 8.78
N TYR A 68 -4.69 1.33 8.01
CA TYR A 68 -5.08 2.53 7.28
C TYR A 68 -4.96 2.28 5.78
N VAL A 69 -5.90 2.84 5.02
CA VAL A 69 -5.87 2.80 3.55
C VAL A 69 -5.86 4.22 3.01
N ILE A 70 -4.89 4.52 2.17
CA ILE A 70 -4.74 5.81 1.48
C ILE A 70 -4.89 5.57 -0.02
N THR A 71 -5.88 6.18 -0.65
CA THR A 71 -5.98 6.22 -2.11
C THR A 71 -5.53 7.58 -2.63
N LEU A 72 -4.73 7.56 -3.70
CA LEU A 72 -4.20 8.80 -4.27
C LEU A 72 -5.26 9.52 -5.08
N THR A 73 -6.03 8.81 -5.91
CA THR A 73 -7.04 9.39 -6.77
C THR A 73 -8.47 9.17 -6.25
N THR A 74 -9.39 9.94 -6.79
CA THR A 74 -10.82 9.76 -6.53
C THR A 74 -11.44 8.61 -7.34
N GLY A 75 -10.70 8.02 -8.30
CA GLY A 75 -11.20 6.99 -9.18
C GLY A 75 -12.28 7.46 -10.14
N ASN A 76 -12.29 8.76 -10.50
CA ASN A 76 -13.39 9.44 -11.19
C ASN A 76 -13.44 9.26 -12.72
N VAL A 77 -12.64 8.32 -13.28
CA VAL A 77 -12.58 8.07 -14.72
C VAL A 77 -12.88 6.62 -15.08
N GLY A 78 -12.58 5.68 -14.20
CA GLY A 78 -12.62 4.24 -14.46
C GLY A 78 -14.03 3.66 -14.65
N THR A 79 -14.79 4.10 -15.65
CA THR A 79 -16.09 3.51 -16.03
C THR A 79 -16.33 3.59 -17.53
N GLN A 80 -17.17 2.71 -18.05
CA GLN A 80 -17.74 2.78 -19.41
C GLN A 80 -19.26 3.07 -19.38
N ASP A 81 -19.82 3.38 -18.23
CA ASP A 81 -21.22 3.80 -18.12
C ASP A 81 -21.36 5.24 -18.64
N PRO A 82 -22.09 5.46 -19.76
CA PRO A 82 -22.22 6.77 -20.36
C PRO A 82 -23.11 7.75 -19.56
N HIS A 83 -23.77 7.25 -18.52
CA HIS A 83 -24.70 8.04 -17.69
C HIS A 83 -24.02 8.60 -16.42
N LEU A 84 -22.78 8.21 -16.14
CA LEU A 84 -22.03 8.68 -14.98
C LEU A 84 -21.11 9.84 -15.35
N SER A 85 -21.23 10.92 -14.59
CA SER A 85 -20.22 11.99 -14.58
C SER A 85 -19.04 11.61 -13.68
N ARG A 86 -17.91 12.30 -13.85
CA ARG A 86 -16.71 12.14 -12.99
C ARG A 86 -17.04 12.32 -11.50
N THR A 87 -17.82 13.35 -11.17
CA THR A 87 -18.22 13.63 -9.77
C THR A 87 -19.06 12.51 -9.19
N GLN A 88 -20.06 12.02 -9.95
CA GLN A 88 -20.90 10.91 -9.49
C GLN A 88 -20.07 9.64 -9.28
N LEU A 89 -19.16 9.33 -10.22
CA LEU A 89 -18.30 8.15 -10.08
C LEU A 89 -17.38 8.25 -8.85
N ALA A 90 -16.78 9.41 -8.60
CA ALA A 90 -15.94 9.63 -7.41
C ALA A 90 -16.71 9.37 -6.11
N GLU A 91 -17.97 9.85 -6.02
CA GLU A 91 -18.83 9.61 -4.85
C GLU A 91 -19.21 8.12 -4.71
N ILE A 92 -19.51 7.44 -5.83
CA ILE A 92 -19.82 6.01 -5.86
C ILE A 92 -18.61 5.23 -5.34
N ARG A 93 -17.43 5.44 -5.92
CA ARG A 93 -16.20 4.71 -5.57
C ARG A 93 -15.80 4.93 -4.11
N ARG A 94 -15.95 6.16 -3.60
CA ARG A 94 -15.75 6.40 -2.18
C ARG A 94 -16.68 5.58 -1.29
N LYS A 95 -17.96 5.44 -1.66
CA LYS A 95 -18.93 4.63 -0.90
C LYS A 95 -18.61 3.14 -1.00
N GLU A 96 -18.22 2.67 -2.17
CA GLU A 96 -17.79 1.29 -2.39
C GLU A 96 -16.57 0.93 -1.54
N GLU A 97 -15.58 1.81 -1.52
CA GLU A 97 -14.37 1.65 -0.69
C GLU A 97 -14.72 1.55 0.80
N LEU A 98 -15.50 2.50 1.32
CA LEU A 98 -15.92 2.48 2.72
C LEU A 98 -16.73 1.22 3.07
N ALA A 99 -17.56 0.74 2.13
CA ALA A 99 -18.30 -0.50 2.32
C ALA A 99 -17.39 -1.74 2.29
N ALA A 100 -16.37 -1.75 1.43
CA ALA A 100 -15.37 -2.81 1.40
C ALA A 100 -14.56 -2.86 2.69
N LEU A 101 -14.04 -1.72 3.14
CA LEU A 101 -13.28 -1.61 4.39
C LEU A 101 -14.10 -2.04 5.62
N ALA A 102 -15.40 -1.74 5.64
CA ALA A 102 -16.30 -2.22 6.71
C ALA A 102 -16.38 -3.75 6.78
N GLU A 103 -16.38 -4.46 5.64
CA GLU A 103 -16.32 -5.93 5.62
C GLU A 103 -15.00 -6.46 6.22
N LEU A 104 -13.91 -5.70 6.09
CA LEU A 104 -12.60 -6.02 6.68
C LEU A 104 -12.50 -5.56 8.15
N ARG A 105 -13.54 -4.93 8.70
CA ARG A 105 -13.59 -4.30 10.03
C ARG A 105 -12.58 -3.16 10.19
N ILE A 106 -12.24 -2.48 9.11
CA ILE A 106 -11.42 -1.28 9.12
C ILE A 106 -12.35 -0.09 9.26
N SER A 107 -12.06 0.80 10.21
CA SER A 107 -12.89 1.97 10.50
C SER A 107 -12.84 3.00 9.37
N ALA A 108 -13.96 3.69 9.14
CA ALA A 108 -14.07 4.69 8.08
C ALA A 108 -13.11 5.89 8.25
N ASP A 109 -12.70 6.21 9.49
CA ASP A 109 -11.72 7.25 9.80
C ASP A 109 -10.27 6.82 9.49
N HIS A 110 -10.05 5.54 9.19
CA HIS A 110 -8.79 5.02 8.69
C HIS A 110 -8.68 5.05 7.15
N TYR A 111 -9.69 5.54 6.46
CA TYR A 111 -9.65 5.76 5.01
C TYR A 111 -9.33 7.21 4.66
N ILE A 112 -8.26 7.41 3.92
CA ILE A 112 -7.80 8.71 3.45
C ILE A 112 -7.81 8.70 1.91
N ASN A 113 -8.52 9.66 1.29
CA ASN A 113 -8.43 9.89 -0.14
C ASN A 113 -7.75 11.24 -0.38
N LEU A 114 -6.67 11.26 -1.18
CA LEU A 114 -5.90 12.47 -1.43
C LEU A 114 -6.51 13.38 -2.52
N GLY A 115 -7.49 12.89 -3.26
CA GLY A 115 -8.32 13.72 -4.12
C GLY A 115 -7.76 14.02 -5.51
N TYR A 116 -6.68 13.36 -5.95
CA TYR A 116 -6.15 13.55 -7.29
C TYR A 116 -7.07 12.93 -8.36
N ASP A 117 -6.90 13.37 -9.60
CA ASP A 117 -7.69 12.88 -10.74
C ASP A 117 -7.17 11.51 -11.22
N ASP A 118 -8.10 10.56 -11.40
CA ASP A 118 -7.84 9.24 -11.99
C ASP A 118 -7.40 9.35 -13.46
N GLY A 119 -6.42 8.56 -13.84
CA GLY A 119 -5.79 8.54 -15.17
C GLY A 119 -4.74 9.64 -15.37
N LEU A 120 -4.60 10.57 -14.41
CA LEU A 120 -3.73 11.73 -14.54
C LEU A 120 -2.66 11.83 -13.45
N LEU A 121 -2.58 10.86 -12.53
CA LEU A 121 -1.65 10.90 -11.39
C LEU A 121 -0.18 11.05 -11.82
N GLU A 122 0.20 10.46 -12.96
CA GLU A 122 1.57 10.55 -13.48
C GLU A 122 1.93 11.98 -13.96
N PHE A 123 0.92 12.82 -14.23
CA PHE A 123 1.08 14.21 -14.70
C PHE A 123 0.89 15.24 -13.59
N GLU A 124 0.56 14.80 -12.38
CA GLU A 124 0.45 15.68 -11.22
C GLU A 124 1.80 16.25 -10.80
N ASP A 125 1.78 17.34 -10.03
CA ASP A 125 3.01 17.84 -9.38
C ASP A 125 3.54 16.79 -8.40
N ARG A 126 4.54 16.04 -8.84
CA ARG A 126 5.17 14.97 -8.05
C ARG A 126 5.62 15.45 -6.68
N LYS A 127 6.12 16.69 -6.59
CA LYS A 127 6.54 17.26 -5.30
C LYS A 127 5.35 17.37 -4.35
N ALA A 128 4.23 17.89 -4.83
CA ALA A 128 3.03 18.06 -4.01
C ALA A 128 2.44 16.71 -3.57
N VAL A 129 2.40 15.71 -4.46
CA VAL A 129 1.93 14.36 -4.11
C VAL A 129 2.85 13.70 -3.08
N VAL A 130 4.17 13.74 -3.30
CA VAL A 130 5.16 13.19 -2.37
C VAL A 130 5.07 13.90 -1.01
N GLU A 131 4.93 15.23 -0.99
CA GLU A 131 4.77 16.01 0.25
C GLU A 131 3.55 15.58 1.06
N ASN A 132 2.41 15.35 0.40
CA ASN A 132 1.20 14.84 1.05
C ASN A 132 1.42 13.44 1.63
N LEU A 133 2.02 12.52 0.89
CA LEU A 133 2.34 11.17 1.36
C LEU A 133 3.32 11.20 2.54
N VAL A 134 4.37 12.02 2.47
CA VAL A 134 5.34 12.21 3.56
C VAL A 134 4.64 12.66 4.83
N ARG A 135 3.69 13.61 4.72
CA ARG A 135 2.91 14.09 5.86
C ARG A 135 2.15 12.94 6.53
N TRP A 136 1.50 12.09 5.76
CA TRP A 136 0.79 10.94 6.30
C TRP A 136 1.73 9.88 6.89
N MET A 137 2.85 9.59 6.26
CA MET A 137 3.86 8.67 6.79
C MET A 137 4.44 9.15 8.12
N ARG A 138 4.76 10.45 8.22
CA ARG A 138 5.25 11.08 9.46
C ARG A 138 4.18 11.11 10.56
N LYS A 139 2.90 11.30 10.19
CA LYS A 139 1.77 11.36 11.11
C LYS A 139 1.38 9.98 11.62
N LEU A 140 1.26 8.99 10.75
CA LEU A 140 0.81 7.65 11.08
C LEU A 140 1.95 6.76 11.60
N ARG A 141 3.20 7.03 11.21
CA ARG A 141 4.41 6.28 11.59
C ARG A 141 4.25 4.76 11.37
N PRO A 142 3.98 4.31 10.13
CA PRO A 142 3.65 2.92 9.87
C PRO A 142 4.83 1.98 10.18
N ASP A 143 4.56 0.88 10.88
CA ASP A 143 5.50 -0.23 11.02
C ASP A 143 5.68 -0.97 9.70
N VAL A 144 4.62 -0.99 8.86
CA VAL A 144 4.61 -1.65 7.56
C VAL A 144 3.89 -0.81 6.53
N LEU A 145 4.50 -0.62 5.39
CA LEU A 145 3.89 0.01 4.22
C LEU A 145 3.53 -1.05 3.17
N PHE A 146 2.26 -1.11 2.81
CA PHE A 146 1.80 -1.80 1.60
C PHE A 146 1.70 -0.77 0.47
N ALA A 147 2.23 -1.08 -0.69
CA ALA A 147 2.15 -0.22 -1.87
C ALA A 147 2.22 -1.04 -3.15
N TRP A 148 1.85 -0.44 -4.28
CA TRP A 148 2.17 -0.98 -5.59
C TRP A 148 3.68 -1.22 -5.70
N ASP A 149 4.05 -2.34 -6.30
CA ASP A 149 5.45 -2.72 -6.43
C ASP A 149 6.17 -1.89 -7.50
N PRO A 150 7.17 -1.06 -7.14
CA PRO A 150 7.98 -0.36 -8.14
C PRO A 150 8.89 -1.29 -8.94
N GLY A 151 9.03 -2.56 -8.51
CA GLY A 151 9.94 -3.54 -9.09
C GLY A 151 11.41 -3.35 -8.71
N LYS A 152 12.20 -4.38 -8.98
CA LYS A 152 13.67 -4.29 -8.91
C LYS A 152 14.15 -3.29 -9.95
N ASN A 153 15.09 -2.44 -9.59
CA ASN A 153 15.62 -1.36 -10.42
C ASN A 153 14.55 -0.35 -10.90
N TYR A 154 13.40 -0.26 -10.23
CA TYR A 154 12.30 0.64 -10.59
C TYR A 154 11.86 0.49 -12.06
N GLN A 155 11.81 -0.73 -12.57
CA GLN A 155 11.53 -1.01 -13.97
C GLN A 155 10.20 -1.73 -14.21
N ARG A 156 9.34 -1.81 -13.20
CA ARG A 156 8.07 -2.49 -13.36
C ARG A 156 7.08 -1.66 -14.16
N TRP A 157 6.61 -2.23 -15.27
CA TRP A 157 5.52 -1.63 -16.01
C TRP A 157 4.18 -1.88 -15.32
N HIS A 158 3.35 -0.84 -15.25
CA HIS A 158 1.97 -0.88 -14.79
C HIS A 158 1.12 0.08 -15.62
N LYS A 159 -0.21 0.11 -15.40
CA LYS A 159 -1.05 1.23 -15.80
C LYS A 159 -0.45 2.53 -15.22
N SER A 160 -0.68 3.66 -15.90
CA SER A 160 -0.03 4.94 -15.54
C SER A 160 -0.14 5.28 -14.05
N ASP A 161 -1.35 5.23 -13.48
CA ASP A 161 -1.57 5.60 -12.09
C ASP A 161 -0.99 4.57 -11.11
N HIS A 162 -1.05 3.26 -11.40
CA HIS A 162 -0.42 2.23 -10.58
C HIS A 162 1.11 2.41 -10.56
N ARG A 163 1.71 2.70 -11.73
CA ARG A 163 3.14 3.00 -11.84
C ARG A 163 3.50 4.25 -11.06
N ALA A 164 2.73 5.33 -11.22
CA ALA A 164 2.92 6.56 -10.47
C ALA A 164 2.78 6.33 -8.97
N ALA A 165 1.74 5.62 -8.51
CA ALA A 165 1.55 5.29 -7.09
C ALA A 165 2.72 4.48 -6.51
N ALA A 166 3.26 3.51 -7.28
CA ALA A 166 4.41 2.73 -6.86
C ALA A 166 5.64 3.61 -6.58
N TYR A 167 6.02 4.47 -7.56
CA TYR A 167 7.17 5.34 -7.43
C TYR A 167 6.98 6.45 -6.41
N LEU A 168 5.80 7.09 -6.38
CA LEU A 168 5.50 8.16 -5.44
C LEU A 168 5.50 7.66 -4.00
N SER A 169 5.03 6.43 -3.74
CA SER A 169 5.07 5.81 -2.42
C SER A 169 6.51 5.51 -1.98
N ALA A 170 7.36 4.99 -2.87
CA ALA A 170 8.76 4.73 -2.58
C ALA A 170 9.55 6.04 -2.34
N ASP A 171 9.33 7.06 -3.19
CA ASP A 171 9.94 8.38 -3.04
C ASP A 171 9.50 9.06 -1.73
N ALA A 172 8.23 8.93 -1.36
CA ALA A 172 7.71 9.48 -0.12
C ALA A 172 8.29 8.76 1.12
N ALA A 173 8.40 7.43 1.08
CA ALA A 173 9.03 6.67 2.16
C ALA A 173 10.49 7.10 2.36
N ARG A 174 11.23 7.30 1.26
CA ARG A 174 12.59 7.85 1.31
C ARG A 174 12.61 9.27 1.87
N ALA A 175 11.73 10.15 1.37
CA ALA A 175 11.69 11.54 1.80
C ALA A 175 11.30 11.71 3.28
N ALA A 176 10.43 10.82 3.80
CA ALA A 176 9.95 10.88 5.19
C ALA A 176 11.07 10.75 6.22
N MET A 177 12.15 10.02 5.90
CA MET A 177 13.29 9.82 6.81
C MET A 177 14.24 11.03 6.88
N TRP A 178 14.14 11.98 5.93
CA TRP A 178 15.06 13.12 5.84
C TRP A 178 14.44 14.38 6.44
N ARG A 179 15.02 14.87 7.52
CA ARG A 179 14.53 16.04 8.27
C ARG A 179 14.35 17.29 7.41
N LEU A 180 15.26 17.54 6.48
CA LEU A 180 15.26 18.77 5.67
C LEU A 180 14.36 18.66 4.41
N LEU A 181 13.88 17.44 4.05
CA LEU A 181 12.87 17.31 3.02
C LEU A 181 11.50 17.63 3.64
N PHE A 182 10.80 18.62 3.05
CA PHE A 182 9.52 19.14 3.55
C PHE A 182 9.63 19.62 5.01
N GLU A 183 10.64 20.42 5.28
CA GLU A 183 11.01 20.93 6.62
C GLU A 183 9.84 21.63 7.33
N GLY A 184 8.91 22.26 6.58
CA GLY A 184 7.70 22.89 7.13
C GLY A 184 6.83 21.92 7.94
N GLN A 185 6.77 20.65 7.55
CA GLN A 185 6.03 19.63 8.31
C GLN A 185 6.63 19.40 9.71
N ILE A 186 7.93 19.59 9.87
CA ILE A 186 8.62 19.43 11.16
C ILE A 186 8.53 20.74 11.96
N THR A 187 8.86 21.87 11.33
CA THR A 187 9.00 23.16 12.04
C THR A 187 7.67 23.85 12.31
N GLN A 188 6.65 23.62 11.49
CA GLN A 188 5.34 24.30 11.59
C GLN A 188 4.21 23.35 12.01
N GLU A 189 4.24 22.08 11.56
CA GLU A 189 3.21 21.09 11.89
C GLU A 189 3.59 20.19 13.08
N GLY A 190 4.83 20.28 13.59
CA GLY A 190 5.30 19.50 14.76
C GLY A 190 5.50 18.01 14.49
N LEU A 191 5.50 17.60 13.21
CA LEU A 191 5.80 16.22 12.84
C LEU A 191 7.28 15.90 13.05
N GLN A 192 7.64 14.63 12.98
CA GLN A 192 9.02 14.17 13.10
C GLN A 192 9.41 13.35 11.88
N GLU A 193 10.69 13.33 11.53
CA GLU A 193 11.21 12.39 10.55
C GLU A 193 10.89 10.95 10.94
N TYR A 194 10.65 10.12 9.94
CA TYR A 194 10.28 8.74 10.17
C TYR A 194 10.83 7.81 9.10
N THR A 195 11.41 6.69 9.53
CA THR A 195 11.88 5.61 8.66
C THR A 195 10.94 4.43 8.79
N ILE A 196 10.28 4.06 7.69
CA ILE A 196 9.42 2.88 7.64
C ILE A 196 10.32 1.64 7.62
N PRO A 197 10.15 0.68 8.54
CA PRO A 197 11.07 -0.45 8.63
C PRO A 197 10.76 -1.61 7.68
N GLU A 198 9.48 -1.84 7.32
CA GLU A 198 9.06 -3.00 6.53
C GLU A 198 8.09 -2.61 5.43
N TYR A 199 8.15 -3.33 4.29
CA TYR A 199 7.34 -3.08 3.11
C TYR A 199 6.77 -4.39 2.57
N LEU A 200 5.49 -4.37 2.17
CA LEU A 200 4.85 -5.41 1.38
C LEU A 200 4.37 -4.81 0.06
N PHE A 201 5.11 -5.06 -0.99
CA PHE A 201 4.75 -4.60 -2.32
C PHE A 201 3.84 -5.62 -2.99
N TYR A 202 2.66 -5.16 -3.42
CA TYR A 202 1.68 -5.96 -4.13
C TYR A 202 1.63 -5.57 -5.61
N ASN A 203 1.15 -6.47 -6.46
CA ASN A 203 0.89 -6.19 -7.86
C ASN A 203 -0.19 -7.11 -8.42
N ASP A 204 -0.74 -6.77 -9.58
CA ASP A 204 -1.77 -7.51 -10.29
C ASP A 204 -1.22 -8.42 -11.41
N TYR A 205 0.09 -8.43 -11.59
CA TYR A 205 0.81 -9.28 -12.54
C TYR A 205 1.76 -10.23 -11.81
N ASP A 206 1.94 -11.42 -12.35
CA ASP A 206 2.95 -12.36 -11.88
C ASP A 206 4.30 -12.05 -12.52
N TYR A 207 5.22 -11.49 -11.73
CA TYR A 207 6.58 -11.17 -12.16
C TYR A 207 7.62 -12.15 -11.61
N ASN A 208 7.19 -13.21 -10.92
CA ASN A 208 8.04 -14.23 -10.30
C ASN A 208 9.10 -13.68 -9.31
N ASP A 209 8.86 -12.53 -8.72
CA ASP A 209 9.74 -11.93 -7.72
C ASP A 209 9.09 -11.75 -6.34
N GLU A 210 7.90 -12.31 -6.15
CA GLU A 210 7.30 -12.46 -4.84
C GLU A 210 8.15 -13.40 -3.99
N ASN A 211 8.45 -12.98 -2.77
CA ASN A 211 9.22 -13.75 -1.81
C ASN A 211 8.45 -14.05 -0.52
N LEU A 212 7.20 -13.57 -0.43
CA LEU A 212 6.31 -13.76 0.70
C LEU A 212 4.91 -14.12 0.23
N TRP A 213 4.34 -15.19 0.78
CA TRP A 213 2.96 -15.62 0.53
C TRP A 213 2.23 -15.73 1.87
N VAL A 214 1.11 -15.04 1.99
CA VAL A 214 0.28 -15.05 3.18
C VAL A 214 -0.89 -15.98 2.96
N ASP A 215 -1.05 -16.99 3.83
CA ASP A 215 -2.20 -17.89 3.86
C ASP A 215 -3.43 -17.12 4.37
N ILE A 216 -4.43 -16.95 3.52
CA ILE A 216 -5.67 -16.24 3.83
C ILE A 216 -6.87 -17.16 4.00
N SER A 217 -6.66 -18.46 4.24
CA SER A 217 -7.73 -19.47 4.33
C SER A 217 -8.86 -19.09 5.28
N GLY A 218 -8.53 -18.46 6.42
CA GLY A 218 -9.50 -17.98 7.40
C GLY A 218 -10.22 -16.68 7.03
N PHE A 219 -9.84 -16.02 5.93
CA PHE A 219 -10.28 -14.66 5.57
C PHE A 219 -10.82 -14.55 4.14
N VAL A 220 -11.00 -15.68 3.47
CA VAL A 220 -11.52 -15.75 2.09
C VAL A 220 -12.90 -15.11 1.99
N ASP A 221 -13.81 -15.37 2.94
CA ASP A 221 -15.16 -14.84 2.88
C ASP A 221 -15.21 -13.34 3.09
N GLN A 222 -14.34 -12.76 3.96
CA GLN A 222 -14.20 -11.32 4.10
C GLN A 222 -13.63 -10.70 2.82
N LYS A 223 -12.56 -11.27 2.24
CA LYS A 223 -12.02 -10.83 0.95
C LYS A 223 -13.07 -10.82 -0.14
N VAL A 224 -13.86 -11.88 -0.24
CA VAL A 224 -14.93 -12.01 -1.24
C VAL A 224 -16.05 -10.99 -0.99
N SER A 225 -16.46 -10.80 0.27
CA SER A 225 -17.52 -9.85 0.63
C SER A 225 -17.09 -8.41 0.37
N ALA A 226 -15.84 -8.05 0.72
CA ALA A 226 -15.27 -6.73 0.47
C ALA A 226 -15.11 -6.47 -1.04
N GLY A 227 -14.49 -7.38 -1.78
CA GLY A 227 -14.31 -7.23 -3.23
C GLY A 227 -15.62 -7.12 -4.01
N ALA A 228 -16.70 -7.74 -3.51
CA ALA A 228 -18.01 -7.63 -4.13
C ALA A 228 -18.70 -6.25 -3.94
N LYS A 229 -18.11 -5.34 -3.14
CA LYS A 229 -18.63 -3.97 -2.99
C LYS A 229 -18.26 -3.06 -4.17
N TYR A 230 -17.22 -3.36 -4.92
CA TYR A 230 -16.76 -2.54 -6.05
C TYR A 230 -17.61 -2.76 -7.31
N VAL A 231 -18.90 -2.50 -7.19
CA VAL A 231 -19.91 -2.74 -8.24
C VAL A 231 -19.62 -1.94 -9.49
N SER A 232 -19.15 -0.68 -9.33
CA SER A 232 -18.83 0.19 -10.47
C SER A 232 -17.58 -0.27 -11.25
N GLN A 233 -16.76 -1.17 -10.68
CA GLN A 233 -15.47 -1.56 -11.24
C GLN A 233 -15.43 -2.98 -11.79
N PHE A 234 -16.31 -3.85 -11.30
CA PHE A 234 -16.32 -5.24 -11.69
C PHE A 234 -17.66 -5.67 -12.28
N GLY A 235 -17.62 -6.69 -13.14
CA GLY A 235 -18.81 -7.25 -13.75
C GLY A 235 -19.60 -6.26 -14.62
N PRO A 236 -20.95 -6.39 -14.64
CA PRO A 236 -21.81 -5.54 -15.49
C PRO A 236 -21.84 -4.07 -15.08
N GLY A 237 -21.56 -3.76 -13.80
CA GLY A 237 -21.62 -2.41 -13.24
C GLY A 237 -20.62 -1.43 -13.87
N TRP A 238 -19.53 -1.94 -14.44
CA TRP A 238 -18.56 -1.12 -15.17
C TRP A 238 -19.15 -0.45 -16.43
N LYS A 239 -20.19 -1.06 -17.05
CA LYS A 239 -20.87 -0.53 -18.25
C LYS A 239 -22.25 0.02 -17.97
N ASN A 240 -22.87 -0.42 -16.90
CA ASN A 240 -24.22 -0.04 -16.50
C ASN A 240 -24.35 -0.17 -14.98
N TYR A 241 -23.96 0.90 -14.31
CA TYR A 241 -23.92 0.92 -12.85
C TYR A 241 -25.33 0.82 -12.26
N LYS A 242 -25.45 -0.02 -11.24
CA LYS A 242 -26.65 -0.14 -10.41
C LYS A 242 -26.24 -0.05 -8.95
N PRO A 243 -26.80 0.85 -8.15
CA PRO A 243 -26.46 0.99 -6.73
C PRO A 243 -26.83 -0.25 -5.90
N GLU A 244 -27.83 -0.98 -6.34
CA GLU A 244 -28.30 -2.21 -5.70
C GLU A 244 -28.29 -3.37 -6.69
N LEU A 245 -27.63 -4.44 -6.27
CA LEU A 245 -27.62 -5.70 -7.02
C LEU A 245 -28.70 -6.63 -6.51
N SER A 246 -29.34 -7.35 -7.41
CA SER A 246 -30.17 -8.51 -7.04
C SER A 246 -29.29 -9.58 -6.35
N ALA A 247 -29.91 -10.50 -5.62
CA ALA A 247 -29.20 -11.59 -4.98
C ALA A 247 -28.36 -12.44 -5.97
N VAL A 248 -28.85 -12.60 -7.21
CA VAL A 248 -28.15 -13.32 -8.28
C VAL A 248 -26.92 -12.55 -8.74
N GLU A 249 -27.04 -11.23 -8.99
CA GLU A 249 -25.93 -10.38 -9.41
C GLU A 249 -24.86 -10.28 -8.32
N LEU A 250 -25.28 -10.17 -7.06
CA LEU A 250 -24.35 -10.18 -5.92
C LEU A 250 -23.58 -11.49 -5.82
N GLN A 251 -24.26 -12.64 -6.03
CA GLN A 251 -23.59 -13.92 -6.04
C GLN A 251 -22.57 -14.02 -7.19
N GLN A 252 -22.94 -13.55 -8.39
CA GLN A 252 -22.02 -13.48 -9.53
C GLN A 252 -20.77 -12.63 -9.24
N MET A 253 -20.94 -11.48 -8.56
CA MET A 253 -19.82 -10.64 -8.11
C MET A 253 -18.92 -11.39 -7.13
N LYS A 254 -19.50 -12.07 -6.14
CA LYS A 254 -18.75 -12.91 -5.19
C LYS A 254 -17.97 -14.02 -5.87
N ASP A 255 -18.59 -14.70 -6.84
CA ASP A 255 -17.98 -15.78 -7.61
C ASP A 255 -16.82 -15.24 -8.47
N LEU A 256 -16.99 -14.05 -9.06
CA LEU A 256 -15.92 -13.36 -9.80
C LEU A 256 -14.73 -13.05 -8.90
N VAL A 257 -14.94 -12.48 -7.71
CA VAL A 257 -13.86 -12.19 -6.76
C VAL A 257 -13.20 -13.50 -6.32
N ARG A 258 -13.99 -14.53 -6.00
CA ARG A 258 -13.48 -15.85 -5.58
C ARG A 258 -12.61 -16.50 -6.66
N SER A 259 -12.99 -16.39 -7.93
CA SER A 259 -12.23 -16.95 -9.06
C SER A 259 -10.86 -16.32 -9.27
N ARG A 260 -10.63 -15.12 -8.73
CA ARG A 260 -9.35 -14.39 -8.79
C ARG A 260 -8.41 -14.68 -7.62
N ILE A 261 -8.86 -15.46 -6.63
CA ILE A 261 -8.03 -15.82 -5.48
C ILE A 261 -6.97 -16.83 -5.95
N ARG A 262 -5.73 -16.45 -5.76
CA ARG A 262 -4.58 -17.31 -6.06
C ARG A 262 -4.45 -18.42 -5.03
N THR A 263 -3.89 -19.54 -5.46
CA THR A 263 -3.61 -20.67 -4.57
C THR A 263 -2.15 -21.10 -4.67
N LYS A 264 -1.58 -21.51 -3.55
CA LYS A 264 -0.25 -22.13 -3.48
C LYS A 264 -0.30 -23.27 -2.48
N ASP A 265 0.20 -24.44 -2.89
CA ASP A 265 0.17 -25.65 -2.08
C ASP A 265 -1.26 -26.01 -1.56
N GLY A 266 -2.28 -25.77 -2.41
CA GLY A 266 -3.68 -26.03 -2.11
C GLY A 266 -4.34 -25.01 -1.17
N LYS A 267 -3.65 -23.95 -0.78
CA LYS A 267 -4.17 -22.90 0.11
C LYS A 267 -4.41 -21.59 -0.64
N PRO A 268 -5.48 -20.85 -0.34
CA PRO A 268 -5.66 -19.51 -0.85
C PRO A 268 -4.60 -18.58 -0.25
N ILE A 269 -3.95 -17.81 -1.12
CA ILE A 269 -2.85 -16.92 -0.73
C ILE A 269 -2.96 -15.53 -1.32
N GLU A 270 -2.28 -14.59 -0.67
CA GLU A 270 -1.89 -13.31 -1.26
C GLU A 270 -0.36 -13.24 -1.28
N GLY A 271 0.19 -12.81 -2.42
CA GLY A 271 1.63 -12.78 -2.67
C GLY A 271 2.17 -11.36 -2.63
N PHE A 272 3.36 -11.20 -2.07
CA PHE A 272 4.02 -9.91 -1.91
C PHE A 272 5.52 -10.04 -2.19
N ARG A 273 6.11 -8.95 -2.68
CA ARG A 273 7.53 -8.73 -2.55
C ARG A 273 7.79 -8.02 -1.21
N TYR A 274 8.26 -8.78 -0.24
CA TYR A 274 8.64 -8.26 1.06
C TYR A 274 10.02 -7.63 1.00
N TYR A 275 10.14 -6.45 1.62
CA TYR A 275 11.40 -5.76 1.81
C TYR A 275 11.51 -5.23 3.24
N ARG A 276 12.70 -5.34 3.83
CA ARG A 276 13.04 -4.76 5.13
C ARG A 276 14.35 -4.01 5.02
N GLY A 277 14.35 -2.75 5.40
CA GLY A 277 15.55 -1.91 5.36
C GLY A 277 15.26 -0.46 5.05
N LEU A 278 16.33 0.28 4.71
CA LEU A 278 16.19 1.68 4.36
C LEU A 278 15.51 1.87 3.02
N PRO A 279 14.63 2.87 2.90
CA PRO A 279 13.92 3.16 1.64
C PRO A 279 14.85 3.36 0.43
N ASP A 280 16.09 3.80 0.63
CA ASP A 280 17.10 3.99 -0.43
C ASP A 280 17.45 2.72 -1.21
N ALA A 281 17.10 1.55 -0.70
CA ALA A 281 17.45 0.27 -1.30
C ALA A 281 16.25 -0.56 -1.79
N ILE A 282 15.04 0.01 -1.79
CA ILE A 282 13.80 -0.70 -2.19
C ILE A 282 13.88 -1.28 -3.60
N GLY A 283 14.56 -0.61 -4.52
CA GLY A 283 14.69 -1.01 -5.92
C GLY A 283 15.97 -1.79 -6.26
N LYS A 284 16.80 -2.10 -5.28
CA LYS A 284 18.10 -2.77 -5.51
C LYS A 284 17.97 -4.27 -5.46
#